data_8cc2160991f9c960914f43897989054f
#
_entry.id   8cc2160991f9c960914f43897989054f
#
_cell.length_a   1.000
_cell.length_b   1.000
_cell.length_c   1.000
_cell.angle_alpha   90.00
_cell.angle_beta   90.00
_cell.angle_gamma   90.00
#
_symmetry.space_group_name_H-M   'P 1'
#
loop_
_entity.id
_entity.type
_entity.pdbx_description
1 polymer ?
#
loop_
_entity_poly.entity_id
_entity_poly.type
_entity_poly.pdbx_seq_one_letter_code
_entity_poly.pdbx_strand_id
1 'polypeptide(L)'
;KPEESNDNEKQRELLNEAAQEGMVLLKNNHLLPLKDNLQSLGIIGPNAKHAQIIGGGSAHLQAYHESHPLEAFKNKIGSKVDIKYSKGCHTYKYLPAFKKDLIESGSNKNNQFLIEYFNAANGEKKLISQEYALKSKFWALEGFAKDIIAKEERPDIFVKFSCNFLPDISGDHEFEIFAIGKSKLFIDGKELIDNWTNPKPGDAFFALGTESIRKDTYLEKGKKYRIEIDYKFEGNFPAIYIGCKTPDKINLFDEALNIAKDVDQVVMIVGTNSDWETEGNDRT
;
A
#
# COMPACT_ATOMS: atom_id res chain seq x y z
N LYS A 1 -29.98 -5.90 21.63
CA LYS A 1 -29.81 -4.46 21.41
C LYS A 1 -29.03 -4.29 20.10
N PRO A 2 -29.31 -3.27 19.29
CA PRO A 2 -28.44 -2.95 18.19
C PRO A 2 -27.06 -2.58 18.70
N GLU A 3 -26.03 -2.82 17.92
CA GLU A 3 -24.66 -2.44 18.19
C GLU A 3 -24.57 -0.90 18.23
N GLU A 4 -24.01 -0.36 19.31
CA GLU A 4 -23.87 1.07 19.50
C GLU A 4 -22.39 1.43 19.51
N SER A 5 -22.02 2.39 18.70
CA SER A 5 -20.68 2.98 18.71
C SER A 5 -20.70 4.20 19.63
N ASN A 6 -19.71 4.31 20.51
CA ASN A 6 -19.63 5.39 21.47
C ASN A 6 -18.21 5.95 21.52
N ASP A 7 -18.04 7.24 21.23
CA ASP A 7 -16.79 7.96 21.32
C ASP A 7 -16.95 9.15 22.27
N ASN A 8 -16.76 8.89 23.56
CA ASN A 8 -16.87 9.90 24.61
C ASN A 8 -15.53 10.14 25.32
N GLU A 9 -15.45 11.27 26.04
CA GLU A 9 -14.22 11.72 26.72
C GLU A 9 -13.70 10.69 27.73
N LYS A 10 -14.58 10.08 28.52
CA LYS A 10 -14.20 9.06 29.50
C LYS A 10 -13.55 7.82 28.85
N GLN A 11 -14.04 7.41 27.68
CA GLN A 11 -13.42 6.31 26.95
C GLN A 11 -12.05 6.70 26.40
N ARG A 12 -11.89 7.95 25.90
CA ARG A 12 -10.60 8.44 25.42
C ARG A 12 -9.57 8.52 26.54
N GLU A 13 -9.96 8.98 27.73
CA GLU A 13 -9.10 8.97 28.91
C GLU A 13 -8.66 7.55 29.28
N LEU A 14 -9.60 6.60 29.34
CA LEU A 14 -9.29 5.19 29.62
C LEU A 14 -8.37 4.57 28.57
N LEU A 15 -8.59 4.85 27.28
CA LEU A 15 -7.72 4.38 26.21
C LEU A 15 -6.31 4.97 26.30
N ASN A 16 -6.20 6.24 26.69
CA ASN A 16 -4.92 6.90 26.89
C ASN A 16 -4.15 6.30 28.09
N GLU A 17 -4.84 6.04 29.19
CA GLU A 17 -4.29 5.35 30.36
C GLU A 17 -3.83 3.95 30.00
N ALA A 18 -4.67 3.15 29.34
CA ALA A 18 -4.34 1.79 28.90
C ALA A 18 -3.14 1.76 27.94
N ALA A 19 -3.05 2.74 27.02
CA ALA A 19 -1.91 2.86 26.12
C ALA A 19 -0.60 3.19 26.88
N GLN A 20 -0.64 4.04 27.90
CA GLN A 20 0.52 4.36 28.73
C GLN A 20 0.97 3.15 29.54
N GLU A 21 0.03 2.44 30.18
CA GLU A 21 0.31 1.25 30.97
C GLU A 21 0.81 0.08 30.10
N GLY A 22 0.43 0.05 28.84
CA GLY A 22 0.89 -0.94 27.84
C GLY A 22 2.31 -0.72 27.32
N MET A 23 2.94 0.43 27.60
CA MET A 23 4.31 0.70 27.15
C MET A 23 5.34 -0.01 28.03
N VAL A 24 6.30 -0.70 27.38
CA VAL A 24 7.37 -1.41 28.06
C VAL A 24 8.71 -0.74 27.79
N LEU A 25 9.37 -0.26 28.84
CA LEU A 25 10.71 0.29 28.79
C LEU A 25 11.75 -0.83 28.84
N LEU A 26 12.23 -1.27 27.67
CA LEU A 26 13.19 -2.37 27.57
C LEU A 26 14.60 -1.99 28.00
N LYS A 27 15.00 -0.71 27.75
CA LYS A 27 16.35 -0.22 28.07
C LYS A 27 16.32 1.31 28.20
N ASN A 28 16.97 1.83 29.22
CA ASN A 28 17.21 3.26 29.37
C ASN A 28 18.62 3.52 29.92
N ASN A 29 19.48 4.13 29.13
CA ASN A 29 20.83 4.56 29.54
C ASN A 29 20.82 6.08 29.79
N HIS A 30 19.92 6.56 30.65
CA HIS A 30 19.74 7.96 30.98
C HIS A 30 19.33 8.88 29.81
N LEU A 31 18.68 8.32 28.76
CA LEU A 31 18.15 9.07 27.61
C LEU A 31 16.74 9.57 27.86
N LEU A 32 15.97 8.82 28.65
CA LEU A 32 14.60 9.17 29.06
C LEU A 32 14.57 9.51 30.56
N PRO A 33 13.77 10.51 30.97
CA PRO A 33 12.95 11.38 30.11
C PRO A 33 13.79 12.25 29.16
N LEU A 34 13.15 12.81 28.10
CA LEU A 34 13.81 13.79 27.23
C LEU A 34 14.27 14.99 28.06
N LYS A 35 15.37 15.63 27.70
CA LYS A 35 15.93 16.77 28.41
C LYS A 35 14.98 17.97 28.43
N ASP A 36 14.82 18.63 29.57
CA ASP A 36 13.95 19.81 29.72
C ASP A 36 14.43 21.02 28.89
N ASN A 37 15.72 21.11 28.61
CA ASN A 37 16.34 22.17 27.83
C ASN A 37 16.54 21.85 26.35
N LEU A 38 15.83 20.84 25.83
CA LEU A 38 15.90 20.42 24.42
C LEU A 38 15.51 21.57 23.50
N GLN A 39 16.34 21.86 22.50
CA GLN A 39 16.08 22.90 21.50
C GLN A 39 15.58 22.30 20.19
N SER A 40 16.06 21.10 19.84
CA SER A 40 15.74 20.43 18.58
C SER A 40 15.55 18.93 18.77
N LEU A 41 14.56 18.37 18.05
CA LEU A 41 14.22 16.94 18.11
C LEU A 41 14.00 16.38 16.70
N GLY A 42 14.74 15.34 16.35
CA GLY A 42 14.49 14.56 15.15
C GLY A 42 13.46 13.45 15.42
N ILE A 43 12.37 13.46 14.70
CA ILE A 43 11.41 12.34 14.67
C ILE A 43 11.64 11.57 13.37
N ILE A 44 12.12 10.34 13.48
CA ILE A 44 12.50 9.52 12.32
C ILE A 44 11.73 8.21 12.35
N GLY A 45 11.25 7.80 11.19
CA GLY A 45 10.66 6.49 11.03
C GLY A 45 9.36 6.45 10.22
N PRO A 46 9.07 5.32 9.61
CA PRO A 46 7.91 5.16 8.72
C PRO A 46 6.58 5.30 9.47
N ASN A 47 6.51 4.90 10.75
CA ASN A 47 5.30 4.93 11.56
C ASN A 47 5.13 6.22 12.37
N ALA A 48 6.04 7.19 12.23
CA ALA A 48 5.97 8.44 12.96
C ALA A 48 4.82 9.34 12.49
N LYS A 49 4.65 9.46 11.17
CA LYS A 49 3.63 10.34 10.58
C LYS A 49 2.25 9.68 10.49
N HIS A 50 2.22 8.37 10.29
CA HIS A 50 1.00 7.57 10.21
C HIS A 50 1.16 6.37 11.14
N ALA A 51 0.48 6.41 12.28
CA ALA A 51 0.48 5.33 13.24
C ALA A 51 -0.16 4.08 12.63
N GLN A 52 0.36 2.92 12.99
CA GLN A 52 -0.25 1.64 12.70
C GLN A 52 -1.01 1.20 13.96
N ILE A 53 -2.30 1.48 14.00
CA ILE A 53 -3.12 1.31 15.22
C ILE A 53 -3.67 -0.10 15.38
N ILE A 54 -3.74 -0.86 14.30
CA ILE A 54 -4.36 -2.19 14.24
C ILE A 54 -3.60 -3.03 13.20
N GLY A 55 -3.57 -4.35 13.40
CA GLY A 55 -3.14 -5.31 12.39
C GLY A 55 -4.09 -5.36 11.19
N GLY A 56 -3.78 -6.19 10.21
CA GLY A 56 -4.62 -6.40 9.03
C GLY A 56 -5.69 -7.48 9.25
N GLY A 57 -6.34 -7.88 8.15
CA GLY A 57 -7.30 -8.97 8.10
C GLY A 57 -8.61 -8.67 8.80
N SER A 58 -9.19 -9.68 9.45
CA SER A 58 -10.49 -9.58 10.12
C SER A 58 -10.48 -8.72 11.38
N ALA A 59 -9.31 -8.42 11.94
CA ALA A 59 -9.14 -7.53 13.08
C ALA A 59 -9.18 -6.04 12.71
N HIS A 60 -9.32 -5.70 11.41
CA HIS A 60 -9.33 -4.32 10.96
C HIS A 60 -10.58 -3.58 11.46
N LEU A 61 -10.37 -2.48 12.17
CA LEU A 61 -11.40 -1.56 12.62
C LEU A 61 -11.16 -0.17 12.04
N GLN A 62 -12.24 0.53 11.77
CA GLN A 62 -12.17 1.95 11.41
C GLN A 62 -12.30 2.78 12.69
N ALA A 63 -11.19 3.40 13.09
CA ALA A 63 -11.18 4.27 14.28
C ALA A 63 -11.93 5.56 14.02
N TYR A 64 -12.57 6.13 15.06
CA TYR A 64 -13.19 7.45 15.00
C TYR A 64 -12.15 8.54 14.79
N HIS A 65 -10.99 8.39 15.42
CA HIS A 65 -9.84 9.27 15.27
C HIS A 65 -8.55 8.47 15.52
N GLU A 66 -7.48 8.94 14.96
CA GLU A 66 -6.15 8.36 15.10
C GLU A 66 -5.19 9.39 15.69
N SER A 67 -4.37 8.97 16.66
CA SER A 67 -3.28 9.78 17.18
C SER A 67 -1.98 9.38 16.50
N HIS A 68 -1.36 10.33 15.80
CA HIS A 68 -0.11 10.10 15.12
C HIS A 68 1.08 10.65 15.92
N PRO A 69 2.15 9.86 16.14
CA PRO A 69 3.26 10.26 17.00
C PRO A 69 3.87 11.63 16.65
N LEU A 70 4.14 11.90 15.37
CA LEU A 70 4.70 13.19 14.94
C LEU A 70 3.84 14.38 15.36
N GLU A 71 2.52 14.28 15.16
CA GLU A 71 1.58 15.35 15.54
C GLU A 71 1.44 15.45 17.05
N ALA A 72 1.47 14.33 17.78
CA ALA A 72 1.45 14.32 19.23
C ALA A 72 2.68 15.05 19.82
N PHE A 73 3.88 14.80 19.29
CA PHE A 73 5.09 15.54 19.68
C PHE A 73 4.99 17.03 19.35
N LYS A 74 4.56 17.39 18.15
CA LYS A 74 4.35 18.80 17.76
C LYS A 74 3.38 19.52 18.68
N ASN A 75 2.26 18.89 19.02
CA ASN A 75 1.25 19.47 19.88
C ASN A 75 1.75 19.65 21.32
N LYS A 76 2.54 18.70 21.82
CA LYS A 76 3.01 18.72 23.22
C LYS A 76 4.20 19.65 23.45
N ILE A 77 5.18 19.66 22.55
CA ILE A 77 6.45 20.39 22.76
C ILE A 77 6.86 21.28 21.59
N GLY A 78 6.17 21.24 20.45
CA GLY A 78 6.58 21.97 19.22
C GLY A 78 6.55 23.50 19.35
N SER A 79 5.92 24.07 20.39
CA SER A 79 6.02 25.49 20.68
C SER A 79 7.36 25.93 21.30
N LYS A 80 8.16 24.95 21.79
CA LYS A 80 9.42 25.19 22.51
C LYS A 80 10.60 24.49 21.85
N VAL A 81 10.36 23.47 21.02
CA VAL A 81 11.37 22.59 20.44
C VAL A 81 11.20 22.55 18.92
N ASP A 82 12.28 22.78 18.18
CA ASP A 82 12.29 22.62 16.72
C ASP A 82 12.20 21.13 16.37
N ILE A 83 11.09 20.69 15.75
CA ILE A 83 10.84 19.31 15.42
C ILE A 83 11.08 19.08 13.93
N LYS A 84 12.12 18.32 13.60
CA LYS A 84 12.43 17.86 12.25
C LYS A 84 11.94 16.43 12.04
N TYR A 85 11.46 16.12 10.82
CA TYR A 85 10.93 14.80 10.51
C TYR A 85 11.55 14.23 9.24
N SER A 86 11.89 12.95 9.27
CA SER A 86 12.14 12.13 8.08
C SER A 86 11.48 10.77 8.23
N LYS A 87 10.99 10.23 7.11
CA LYS A 87 10.48 8.87 7.06
C LYS A 87 11.58 7.82 7.22
N GLY A 88 12.80 8.10 6.78
CA GLY A 88 13.97 7.23 6.85
C GLY A 88 13.95 6.08 5.84
N CYS A 89 12.87 5.32 5.77
CA CYS A 89 12.72 4.21 4.83
C CYS A 89 11.25 3.94 4.49
N HIS A 90 11.04 3.13 3.46
CA HIS A 90 9.75 2.51 3.19
C HIS A 90 9.64 1.15 3.90
N THR A 91 8.41 0.78 4.28
CA THR A 91 8.09 -0.53 4.92
C THR A 91 7.13 -1.34 4.06
N TYR A 92 7.19 -1.21 2.76
CA TYR A 92 6.30 -1.93 1.85
C TYR A 92 6.60 -3.43 1.86
N LYS A 93 5.62 -4.27 2.24
CA LYS A 93 5.58 -5.67 1.85
C LYS A 93 5.18 -5.77 0.38
N TYR A 94 4.17 -5.00 -0.02
CA TYR A 94 3.71 -4.85 -1.40
C TYR A 94 3.82 -3.40 -1.84
N LEU A 95 4.13 -3.16 -3.11
CA LEU A 95 4.24 -1.80 -3.63
C LEU A 95 2.89 -1.07 -3.53
N PRO A 96 2.87 0.24 -3.31
CA PRO A 96 1.61 0.99 -3.20
C PRO A 96 0.80 0.96 -4.49
N ALA A 97 -0.47 1.33 -4.41
CA ALA A 97 -1.29 1.58 -5.59
C ALA A 97 -0.66 2.67 -6.48
N PHE A 98 -0.99 2.64 -7.75
CA PHE A 98 -0.65 3.75 -8.66
C PHE A 98 -1.18 5.07 -8.10
N LYS A 99 -0.36 6.11 -8.15
CA LYS A 99 -0.79 7.44 -7.74
C LYS A 99 -1.84 7.97 -8.72
N LYS A 100 -2.97 8.40 -8.17
CA LYS A 100 -4.11 8.89 -8.95
C LYS A 100 -3.74 9.99 -9.96
N ASP A 101 -2.90 10.92 -9.53
CA ASP A 101 -2.50 12.08 -10.34
C ASP A 101 -1.55 11.73 -11.49
N LEU A 102 -1.02 10.51 -11.52
CA LEU A 102 -0.09 10.04 -12.55
C LEU A 102 -0.75 9.13 -13.60
N ILE A 103 -2.06 8.87 -13.50
CA ILE A 103 -2.75 8.01 -14.44
C ILE A 103 -3.94 8.69 -15.10
N GLU A 104 -4.18 8.32 -16.36
CA GLU A 104 -5.35 8.73 -17.15
C GLU A 104 -5.95 7.49 -17.82
N SER A 105 -7.26 7.37 -17.84
CA SER A 105 -7.96 6.34 -18.61
C SER A 105 -8.63 6.92 -19.83
N GLY A 106 -8.14 6.57 -21.01
CA GLY A 106 -8.77 6.85 -22.30
C GLY A 106 -9.31 8.28 -22.47
N SER A 107 -10.49 8.41 -23.07
CA SER A 107 -11.18 9.68 -23.33
C SER A 107 -11.85 10.31 -22.10
N ASN A 108 -12.08 9.54 -21.05
CA ASN A 108 -12.80 9.98 -19.85
C ASN A 108 -11.84 10.34 -18.74
N LYS A 109 -10.90 11.14 -18.83
CA LYS A 109 -9.99 11.70 -17.79
C LYS A 109 -10.23 11.24 -16.31
N ASN A 110 -10.77 10.05 -16.15
CA ASN A 110 -10.96 9.41 -14.86
C ASN A 110 -9.61 8.82 -14.48
N ASN A 111 -8.92 9.38 -13.53
CA ASN A 111 -7.61 8.94 -13.03
C ASN A 111 -7.70 7.52 -12.42
N GLN A 112 -8.03 6.53 -13.24
CA GLN A 112 -8.33 5.14 -12.87
C GLN A 112 -7.88 4.21 -14.00
N PHE A 113 -7.79 2.91 -13.72
CA PHE A 113 -7.69 1.90 -14.77
C PHE A 113 -9.03 1.71 -15.48
N LEU A 114 -9.02 1.57 -16.79
CA LEU A 114 -10.08 0.91 -17.52
C LEU A 114 -9.90 -0.60 -17.33
N ILE A 115 -10.93 -1.28 -16.85
CA ILE A 115 -10.97 -2.72 -16.62
C ILE A 115 -11.99 -3.31 -17.58
N GLU A 116 -11.54 -4.15 -18.47
CA GLU A 116 -12.36 -4.79 -19.50
C GLU A 116 -12.41 -6.29 -19.23
N TYR A 117 -13.60 -6.85 -19.25
CA TYR A 117 -13.86 -8.25 -19.05
C TYR A 117 -14.26 -8.90 -20.36
N PHE A 118 -13.61 -9.99 -20.70
CA PHE A 118 -13.85 -10.73 -21.95
C PHE A 118 -14.21 -12.18 -21.64
N ASN A 119 -15.19 -12.72 -22.37
CA ASN A 119 -15.32 -14.17 -22.50
C ASN A 119 -14.35 -14.62 -23.59
N ALA A 120 -13.42 -15.50 -23.23
CA ALA A 120 -12.39 -16.04 -24.13
C ALA A 120 -12.69 -17.47 -24.58
N ALA A 121 -13.93 -17.93 -24.45
CA ALA A 121 -14.36 -19.24 -24.95
C ALA A 121 -14.05 -19.38 -26.44
N ASN A 122 -13.55 -20.56 -26.83
CA ASN A 122 -13.20 -20.89 -28.22
C ASN A 122 -12.08 -20.04 -28.86
N GLY A 123 -11.25 -19.37 -28.05
CA GLY A 123 -10.12 -18.60 -28.53
C GLY A 123 -10.45 -17.19 -29.03
N GLU A 124 -11.70 -16.81 -29.06
CA GLU A 124 -12.14 -15.44 -29.38
C GLU A 124 -12.45 -14.67 -28.10
N LYS A 125 -11.92 -13.45 -27.98
CA LYS A 125 -12.18 -12.55 -26.85
C LYS A 125 -13.38 -11.68 -27.19
N LYS A 126 -14.54 -11.96 -26.56
CA LYS A 126 -15.75 -11.14 -26.68
C LYS A 126 -15.89 -10.28 -25.43
N LEU A 127 -15.94 -8.96 -25.59
CA LEU A 127 -16.16 -8.01 -24.49
C LEU A 127 -17.54 -8.26 -23.84
N ILE A 128 -17.55 -8.46 -22.53
CA ILE A 128 -18.77 -8.67 -21.71
C ILE A 128 -19.15 -7.40 -20.98
N SER A 129 -18.16 -6.76 -20.32
CA SER A 129 -18.35 -5.62 -19.44
C SER A 129 -17.08 -4.78 -19.32
N GLN A 130 -17.25 -3.54 -18.86
CA GLN A 130 -16.14 -2.67 -18.52
C GLN A 130 -16.47 -1.82 -17.30
N GLU A 131 -15.46 -1.49 -16.52
CA GLU A 131 -15.56 -0.60 -15.37
C GLU A 131 -14.28 0.23 -15.20
N TYR A 132 -14.33 1.20 -14.28
CA TYR A 132 -13.19 2.01 -13.92
C TYR A 132 -12.91 1.90 -12.43
N ALA A 133 -11.68 1.62 -12.06
CA ALA A 133 -11.25 1.59 -10.66
C ALA A 133 -9.77 1.94 -10.50
N LEU A 134 -9.42 2.43 -9.33
CA LEU A 134 -8.04 2.62 -8.90
C LEU A 134 -7.84 1.99 -7.54
N LYS A 135 -7.25 0.81 -7.54
CA LYS A 135 -6.88 0.03 -6.37
C LYS A 135 -5.55 -0.67 -6.67
N SER A 136 -4.84 -1.10 -5.63
CA SER A 136 -3.74 -2.07 -5.79
C SER A 136 -4.25 -3.51 -5.74
N LYS A 137 -5.31 -3.76 -4.97
CA LYS A 137 -5.88 -5.09 -4.74
C LYS A 137 -7.27 -5.17 -5.34
N PHE A 138 -7.46 -6.13 -6.22
CA PHE A 138 -8.75 -6.51 -6.79
C PHE A 138 -9.06 -7.94 -6.34
N TRP A 139 -10.13 -8.12 -5.58
CA TRP A 139 -10.41 -9.40 -4.96
C TRP A 139 -11.91 -9.71 -4.96
N ALA A 140 -12.26 -10.99 -5.23
CA ALA A 140 -13.64 -11.45 -5.25
C ALA A 140 -14.39 -11.17 -3.95
N LEU A 141 -13.73 -11.30 -2.78
CA LEU A 141 -14.35 -10.98 -1.48
C LEU A 141 -14.70 -9.49 -1.31
N GLU A 142 -14.09 -8.62 -2.11
CA GLU A 142 -14.40 -7.19 -2.18
C GLU A 142 -15.28 -6.84 -3.41
N GLY A 143 -15.88 -7.85 -4.03
CA GLY A 143 -16.82 -7.68 -5.14
C GLY A 143 -16.19 -7.62 -6.53
N PHE A 144 -14.88 -7.85 -6.67
CA PHE A 144 -14.24 -7.89 -7.98
C PHE A 144 -14.83 -9.01 -8.86
N ALA A 145 -15.24 -8.66 -10.07
CA ALA A 145 -15.86 -9.55 -11.05
C ALA A 145 -17.14 -10.31 -10.58
N LYS A 146 -17.75 -9.92 -9.46
CA LYS A 146 -18.85 -10.63 -8.82
C LYS A 146 -20.02 -10.88 -9.79
N ASP A 147 -20.47 -9.83 -10.47
CA ASP A 147 -21.63 -9.92 -11.36
C ASP A 147 -21.35 -10.71 -12.64
N ILE A 148 -20.09 -10.79 -13.01
CA ILE A 148 -19.64 -11.53 -14.21
C ILE A 148 -19.58 -13.02 -13.90
N ILE A 149 -18.99 -13.38 -12.76
CA ILE A 149 -18.88 -14.78 -12.31
C ILE A 149 -20.26 -15.38 -12.03
N ALA A 150 -21.19 -14.58 -11.47
CA ALA A 150 -22.52 -15.04 -11.14
C ALA A 150 -23.43 -15.28 -12.35
N LYS A 151 -23.19 -14.60 -13.49
CA LYS A 151 -24.04 -14.65 -14.67
C LYS A 151 -23.65 -15.73 -15.68
N GLU A 152 -22.42 -16.17 -15.63
CA GLU A 152 -21.88 -17.08 -16.63
C GLU A 152 -21.57 -18.44 -15.98
N GLU A 153 -22.01 -19.53 -16.58
CA GLU A 153 -21.65 -20.89 -16.15
C GLU A 153 -20.16 -21.17 -16.39
N ARG A 154 -19.29 -20.74 -15.47
CA ARG A 154 -17.82 -20.90 -15.49
C ARG A 154 -17.19 -20.43 -16.81
N PRO A 155 -17.25 -19.18 -17.14
CA PRO A 155 -16.69 -18.67 -18.36
C PRO A 155 -15.16 -18.67 -18.30
N ASP A 156 -14.52 -18.81 -19.46
CA ASP A 156 -13.09 -18.52 -19.64
C ASP A 156 -12.89 -17.00 -19.62
N ILE A 157 -12.88 -16.40 -18.42
CA ILE A 157 -12.80 -14.96 -18.26
C ILE A 157 -11.36 -14.48 -18.36
N PHE A 158 -11.16 -13.57 -19.27
CA PHE A 158 -9.95 -12.79 -19.43
C PHE A 158 -10.25 -11.33 -19.03
N VAL A 159 -9.37 -10.74 -18.24
CA VAL A 159 -9.51 -9.36 -17.77
C VAL A 159 -8.30 -8.55 -18.25
N LYS A 160 -8.58 -7.38 -18.80
CA LYS A 160 -7.55 -6.43 -19.22
C LYS A 160 -7.68 -5.15 -18.40
N PHE A 161 -6.62 -4.77 -17.71
CA PHE A 161 -6.50 -3.46 -17.08
C PHE A 161 -5.66 -2.57 -17.98
N SER A 162 -6.05 -1.31 -18.12
CA SER A 162 -5.27 -0.39 -18.93
C SER A 162 -5.39 1.06 -18.47
N CYS A 163 -4.28 1.79 -18.54
CA CYS A 163 -4.23 3.24 -18.31
C CYS A 163 -3.07 3.87 -19.07
N ASN A 164 -3.08 5.20 -19.17
CA ASN A 164 -1.89 5.96 -19.52
C ASN A 164 -1.23 6.44 -18.22
N PHE A 165 0.06 6.27 -18.11
CA PHE A 165 0.87 6.67 -16.96
C PHE A 165 1.76 7.85 -17.35
N LEU A 166 1.74 8.91 -16.54
CA LEU A 166 2.53 10.13 -16.72
C LEU A 166 3.44 10.32 -15.51
N PRO A 167 4.69 9.88 -15.57
CA PRO A 167 5.64 10.07 -14.47
C PRO A 167 5.85 11.54 -14.12
N ASP A 168 5.82 11.89 -12.83
CA ASP A 168 6.14 13.24 -12.33
C ASP A 168 7.65 13.42 -12.06
N ILE A 169 8.42 12.34 -12.16
CA ILE A 169 9.87 12.30 -11.99
C ILE A 169 10.47 11.28 -12.96
N SER A 170 11.65 11.59 -13.52
CA SER A 170 12.42 10.60 -14.29
C SER A 170 13.20 9.68 -13.37
N GLY A 171 13.31 8.41 -13.71
CA GLY A 171 14.05 7.41 -12.94
C GLY A 171 13.42 6.03 -13.01
N ASP A 172 13.97 5.11 -12.22
CA ASP A 172 13.49 3.73 -12.16
C ASP A 172 12.19 3.64 -11.37
N HIS A 173 11.12 3.29 -12.06
CA HIS A 173 9.82 3.01 -11.48
C HIS A 173 9.71 1.50 -11.26
N GLU A 174 9.34 1.10 -10.03
CA GLU A 174 9.10 -0.29 -9.70
C GLU A 174 7.64 -0.65 -9.93
N PHE A 175 7.41 -1.79 -10.58
CA PHE A 175 6.08 -2.37 -10.79
C PHE A 175 6.01 -3.74 -10.13
N GLU A 176 4.84 -4.07 -9.57
CA GLU A 176 4.59 -5.33 -8.90
C GLU A 176 3.26 -5.93 -9.34
N ILE A 177 3.26 -7.24 -9.56
CA ILE A 177 2.05 -7.98 -9.88
C ILE A 177 2.13 -9.38 -9.29
N PHE A 178 1.03 -9.84 -8.72
CA PHE A 178 0.76 -11.23 -8.34
C PHE A 178 -0.74 -11.49 -8.37
N ALA A 179 -1.17 -12.74 -8.56
CA ALA A 179 -2.57 -13.05 -8.79
C ALA A 179 -2.93 -14.48 -8.38
N ILE A 180 -4.22 -14.75 -8.19
CA ILE A 180 -4.75 -16.11 -8.30
C ILE A 180 -5.00 -16.35 -9.79
N GLY A 181 -4.13 -17.17 -10.43
CA GLY A 181 -4.13 -17.39 -11.86
C GLY A 181 -2.92 -16.77 -12.57
N LYS A 182 -3.10 -16.30 -13.79
CA LYS A 182 -2.03 -15.87 -14.69
C LYS A 182 -2.14 -14.38 -14.99
N SER A 183 -1.00 -13.68 -14.97
CA SER A 183 -0.97 -12.25 -15.26
C SER A 183 0.31 -11.81 -15.96
N LYS A 184 0.20 -10.76 -16.77
CA LYS A 184 1.32 -10.09 -17.43
C LYS A 184 1.17 -8.58 -17.35
N LEU A 185 2.28 -7.87 -17.24
CA LEU A 185 2.29 -6.41 -17.29
C LEU A 185 3.13 -5.95 -18.48
N PHE A 186 2.57 -5.01 -19.23
CA PHE A 186 3.20 -4.40 -20.39
C PHE A 186 3.30 -2.89 -20.24
N ILE A 187 4.37 -2.32 -20.78
CA ILE A 187 4.55 -0.88 -20.91
C ILE A 187 4.82 -0.59 -22.39
N ASP A 188 3.98 0.24 -23.03
CA ASP A 188 4.01 0.53 -24.47
C ASP A 188 4.08 -0.74 -25.33
N GLY A 189 3.31 -1.78 -24.94
CA GLY A 189 3.25 -3.06 -25.61
C GLY A 189 4.44 -3.99 -25.37
N LYS A 190 5.48 -3.54 -24.65
CA LYS A 190 6.63 -4.38 -24.27
C LYS A 190 6.35 -5.05 -22.92
N GLU A 191 6.50 -6.38 -22.86
CA GLU A 191 6.36 -7.15 -21.65
C GLU A 191 7.43 -6.74 -20.63
N LEU A 192 6.99 -6.37 -19.43
CA LEU A 192 7.85 -6.06 -18.28
C LEU A 192 7.83 -7.20 -17.26
N ILE A 193 6.64 -7.75 -16.97
CA ILE A 193 6.45 -8.83 -15.99
C ILE A 193 5.68 -9.97 -16.67
N ASP A 194 6.22 -11.18 -16.59
CA ASP A 194 5.56 -12.42 -16.97
C ASP A 194 5.29 -13.30 -15.72
N ASN A 195 4.06 -13.27 -15.26
CA ASN A 195 3.49 -14.20 -14.28
C ASN A 195 2.45 -15.10 -14.96
N TRP A 196 2.67 -15.44 -16.23
CA TRP A 196 1.76 -16.22 -17.05
C TRP A 196 2.38 -17.54 -17.51
N THR A 197 3.60 -17.48 -18.01
CA THR A 197 4.27 -18.63 -18.63
C THR A 197 4.65 -19.70 -17.59
N ASN A 198 5.15 -19.29 -16.43
CA ASN A 198 5.53 -20.17 -15.32
C ASN A 198 5.22 -19.55 -13.97
N PRO A 199 3.92 -19.37 -13.62
CA PRO A 199 3.53 -18.81 -12.35
C PRO A 199 3.97 -19.74 -11.20
N LYS A 200 4.67 -19.18 -10.22
CA LYS A 200 5.09 -19.92 -9.03
C LYS A 200 4.11 -19.68 -7.89
N PRO A 201 3.76 -20.70 -7.09
CA PRO A 201 2.94 -20.52 -5.90
C PRO A 201 3.59 -19.56 -4.90
N GLY A 202 2.79 -18.69 -4.30
CA GLY A 202 3.20 -17.73 -3.27
C GLY A 202 2.28 -17.74 -2.05
N ASP A 203 2.53 -16.85 -1.10
CA ASP A 203 1.79 -16.74 0.17
C ASP A 203 0.59 -15.77 0.08
N ALA A 204 0.47 -15.03 -1.01
CA ALA A 204 -0.60 -14.06 -1.20
C ALA A 204 -1.99 -14.72 -1.32
N PHE A 205 -3.03 -13.96 -0.95
CA PHE A 205 -4.43 -14.42 -1.05
C PHE A 205 -4.69 -15.77 -0.36
N PHE A 206 -4.25 -15.92 0.89
CA PHE A 206 -4.33 -17.18 1.66
C PHE A 206 -3.57 -18.34 1.02
N ALA A 207 -2.39 -18.07 0.47
CA ALA A 207 -1.56 -19.04 -0.25
C ALA A 207 -2.23 -19.64 -1.51
N LEU A 208 -3.24 -18.98 -2.05
CA LEU A 208 -3.85 -19.35 -3.34
C LEU A 208 -3.22 -18.58 -4.51
N GLY A 209 -2.48 -17.53 -4.23
CA GLY A 209 -1.86 -16.66 -5.23
C GLY A 209 -0.48 -17.12 -5.66
N THR A 210 0.05 -16.40 -6.63
CA THR A 210 1.44 -16.57 -7.09
C THR A 210 2.42 -15.78 -6.23
N GLU A 211 3.71 -16.10 -6.35
CA GLU A 211 4.78 -15.23 -5.83
C GLU A 211 4.62 -13.81 -6.40
N SER A 212 4.97 -12.82 -5.60
CA SER A 212 5.07 -11.44 -6.05
C SER A 212 6.26 -11.27 -6.98
N ILE A 213 6.01 -10.71 -8.16
CA ILE A 213 7.06 -10.38 -9.13
C ILE A 213 7.19 -8.87 -9.21
N ARG A 214 8.41 -8.37 -8.90
CA ARG A 214 8.79 -6.97 -9.03
C ARG A 214 9.78 -6.78 -10.17
N LYS A 215 9.57 -5.73 -10.93
CA LYS A 215 10.49 -5.26 -11.98
C LYS A 215 10.53 -3.75 -12.00
N ASP A 216 11.69 -3.22 -12.22
CA ASP A 216 11.93 -1.81 -12.45
C ASP A 216 12.14 -1.51 -13.93
N THR A 217 11.80 -0.28 -14.30
CA THR A 217 12.10 0.28 -15.61
C THR A 217 12.24 1.78 -15.53
N TYR A 218 13.19 2.31 -16.30
CA TYR A 218 13.39 3.75 -16.39
C TYR A 218 12.27 4.41 -17.19
N LEU A 219 11.59 5.38 -16.58
CA LEU A 219 10.58 6.20 -17.24
C LEU A 219 10.95 7.68 -17.15
N GLU A 220 10.62 8.43 -18.21
CA GLU A 220 10.92 9.85 -18.33
C GLU A 220 9.75 10.70 -17.82
N LYS A 221 10.05 11.72 -17.01
CA LYS A 221 9.06 12.68 -16.51
C LYS A 221 8.28 13.31 -17.67
N GLY A 222 6.94 13.34 -17.54
CA GLY A 222 6.03 13.99 -18.47
C GLY A 222 5.80 13.23 -19.79
N LYS A 223 6.51 12.14 -20.02
CA LYS A 223 6.25 11.26 -21.15
C LYS A 223 5.10 10.30 -20.81
N LYS A 224 4.17 10.15 -21.73
CA LYS A 224 3.03 9.26 -21.56
C LYS A 224 3.41 7.83 -21.93
N TYR A 225 3.14 6.89 -21.04
CA TYR A 225 3.35 5.46 -21.23
C TYR A 225 2.02 4.71 -21.14
N ARG A 226 1.79 3.78 -22.04
CA ARG A 226 0.62 2.89 -21.99
C ARG A 226 0.94 1.71 -21.08
N ILE A 227 0.23 1.62 -19.95
CA ILE A 227 0.28 0.45 -19.05
C ILE A 227 -0.90 -0.46 -19.40
N GLU A 228 -0.60 -1.73 -19.61
CA GLU A 228 -1.61 -2.77 -19.82
C GLU A 228 -1.28 -3.99 -18.97
N ILE A 229 -2.31 -4.58 -18.36
CA ILE A 229 -2.17 -5.80 -17.57
C ILE A 229 -3.20 -6.80 -18.07
N ASP A 230 -2.70 -7.92 -18.52
CA ASP A 230 -3.49 -9.07 -18.90
C ASP A 230 -3.63 -9.99 -17.70
N TYR A 231 -4.86 -10.41 -17.40
CA TYR A 231 -5.17 -11.29 -16.27
C TYR A 231 -6.16 -12.37 -16.67
N LYS A 232 -5.83 -13.59 -16.34
CA LYS A 232 -6.72 -14.74 -16.45
C LYS A 232 -6.76 -15.45 -15.10
N PHE A 233 -7.91 -15.41 -14.42
CA PHE A 233 -8.03 -16.12 -13.16
C PHE A 233 -8.30 -17.61 -13.38
N GLU A 234 -7.84 -18.41 -12.44
CA GLU A 234 -8.06 -19.84 -12.39
C GLU A 234 -8.79 -20.15 -11.06
N GLY A 235 -9.80 -21.01 -11.11
CA GLY A 235 -10.63 -21.32 -9.93
C GLY A 235 -11.82 -20.38 -9.73
N ASN A 236 -12.30 -20.26 -8.48
CA ASN A 236 -13.55 -19.57 -8.16
C ASN A 236 -13.37 -18.19 -7.48
N PHE A 237 -12.13 -17.80 -7.19
CA PHE A 237 -11.83 -16.57 -6.45
C PHE A 237 -10.84 -15.71 -7.24
N PRO A 238 -11.32 -14.87 -8.18
CA PRO A 238 -10.41 -13.95 -8.85
C PRO A 238 -9.78 -12.98 -7.87
N ALA A 239 -8.46 -12.88 -7.94
CA ALA A 239 -7.69 -11.91 -7.21
C ALA A 239 -6.43 -11.52 -7.96
N ILE A 240 -6.15 -10.23 -8.02
CA ILE A 240 -4.91 -9.69 -8.57
C ILE A 240 -4.47 -8.48 -7.76
N TYR A 241 -3.18 -8.38 -7.53
CA TYR A 241 -2.51 -7.21 -6.96
C TYR A 241 -1.67 -6.51 -8.02
N ILE A 242 -1.76 -5.18 -8.06
CA ILE A 242 -1.08 -4.32 -9.01
C ILE A 242 -0.48 -3.15 -8.24
N GLY A 243 0.84 -3.09 -8.16
CA GLY A 243 1.56 -2.05 -7.45
C GLY A 243 2.47 -1.23 -8.36
N CYS A 244 2.70 0.03 -7.99
CA CYS A 244 3.67 0.91 -8.63
C CYS A 244 4.30 1.85 -7.62
N LYS A 245 5.63 1.82 -7.51
CA LYS A 245 6.39 2.80 -6.74
C LYS A 245 7.16 3.70 -7.69
N THR A 246 6.92 5.00 -7.59
CA THR A 246 7.72 6.01 -8.27
C THR A 246 9.05 6.24 -7.55
N PRO A 247 10.11 6.67 -8.21
CA PRO A 247 11.37 7.05 -7.57
C PRO A 247 11.14 8.05 -6.43
N ASP A 248 11.89 7.91 -5.37
CA ASP A 248 11.89 8.92 -4.31
C ASP A 248 12.60 10.19 -4.80
N LYS A 249 12.03 11.35 -4.48
CA LYS A 249 12.62 12.65 -4.86
C LYS A 249 13.92 12.95 -4.13
N ILE A 250 14.11 12.30 -2.99
CA ILE A 250 15.27 12.42 -2.09
C ILE A 250 15.65 11.03 -1.60
N ASN A 251 16.90 10.85 -1.25
CA ASN A 251 17.32 9.66 -0.52
C ASN A 251 16.82 9.76 0.93
N LEU A 252 15.84 8.95 1.29
CA LEU A 252 15.19 8.97 2.61
C LEU A 252 16.17 8.66 3.74
N PHE A 253 17.12 7.77 3.51
CA PHE A 253 18.12 7.42 4.50
C PHE A 253 19.10 8.59 4.75
N ASP A 254 19.58 9.23 3.69
CA ASP A 254 20.48 10.39 3.81
C ASP A 254 19.78 11.58 4.47
N GLU A 255 18.49 11.82 4.15
CA GLU A 255 17.69 12.83 4.83
C GLU A 255 17.59 12.55 6.34
N ALA A 256 17.26 11.31 6.72
CA ALA A 256 17.18 10.90 8.13
C ALA A 256 18.53 11.05 8.84
N LEU A 257 19.62 10.66 8.20
CA LEU A 257 20.96 10.77 8.73
C LEU A 257 21.38 12.24 8.93
N ASN A 258 21.03 13.12 8.00
CA ASN A 258 21.31 14.55 8.11
C ASN A 258 20.52 15.18 9.26
N ILE A 259 19.22 14.84 9.41
CA ILE A 259 18.43 15.28 10.56
C ILE A 259 19.06 14.78 11.86
N ALA A 260 19.44 13.50 11.93
CA ALA A 260 20.01 12.92 13.14
C ALA A 260 21.31 13.59 13.59
N LYS A 261 22.10 14.13 12.65
CA LYS A 261 23.34 14.88 12.94
C LYS A 261 23.09 16.33 13.39
N ASP A 262 21.92 16.89 13.06
CA ASP A 262 21.61 18.32 13.19
C ASP A 262 20.62 18.62 14.32
N VAL A 263 20.33 17.66 15.19
CA VAL A 263 19.40 17.80 16.31
C VAL A 263 20.02 17.34 17.63
N ASP A 264 19.52 17.83 18.74
CA ASP A 264 19.99 17.46 20.08
C ASP A 264 19.67 16.01 20.46
N GLN A 265 18.49 15.54 20.09
CA GLN A 265 18.04 14.15 20.33
C GLN A 265 17.21 13.64 19.16
N VAL A 266 17.15 12.31 19.03
CA VAL A 266 16.37 11.62 18.02
C VAL A 266 15.41 10.63 18.68
N VAL A 267 14.16 10.63 18.24
CA VAL A 267 13.18 9.59 18.53
C VAL A 267 12.88 8.84 17.24
N MET A 268 13.20 7.54 17.22
CA MET A 268 12.88 6.67 16.09
C MET A 268 11.59 5.91 16.37
N ILE A 269 10.65 5.97 15.42
CA ILE A 269 9.34 5.32 15.51
C ILE A 269 9.23 4.33 14.36
N VAL A 270 9.47 3.07 14.67
CA VAL A 270 9.58 1.98 13.71
C VAL A 270 8.57 0.88 14.02
N GLY A 271 8.18 0.14 13.01
CA GLY A 271 7.25 -0.98 13.13
C GLY A 271 6.86 -1.52 11.75
N THR A 272 6.12 -2.60 11.76
CA THR A 272 5.45 -3.16 10.59
C THR A 272 4.17 -2.38 10.27
N ASN A 273 3.47 -2.77 9.22
CA ASN A 273 2.15 -2.29 8.85
C ASN A 273 1.21 -3.48 8.58
N SER A 274 -0.05 -3.19 8.25
CA SER A 274 -1.06 -4.20 7.99
C SER A 274 -0.74 -5.16 6.84
N ASP A 275 0.18 -4.80 5.93
CA ASP A 275 0.59 -5.70 4.84
C ASP A 275 1.48 -6.85 5.35
N TRP A 276 2.20 -6.64 6.47
CA TRP A 276 3.07 -7.62 7.10
C TRP A 276 2.34 -8.51 8.10
N GLU A 277 1.19 -8.05 8.59
CA GLU A 277 0.36 -8.77 9.55
C GLU A 277 -0.72 -9.54 8.79
N THR A 278 -0.67 -10.86 8.82
CA THR A 278 -1.65 -11.73 8.15
C THR A 278 -2.18 -12.78 9.12
N GLU A 279 -3.43 -13.18 8.93
CA GLU A 279 -3.99 -14.32 9.66
C GLU A 279 -3.43 -15.64 9.10
N GLY A 280 -3.15 -16.58 10.00
CA GLY A 280 -2.79 -17.95 9.65
C GLY A 280 -1.35 -18.19 9.21
N ASN A 281 -0.50 -17.16 9.20
CA ASN A 281 0.92 -17.32 8.88
C ASN A 281 1.79 -16.52 9.87
N ASP A 282 2.74 -17.20 10.50
CA ASP A 282 3.74 -16.57 11.33
C ASP A 282 4.78 -15.82 10.48
N ARG A 283 5.31 -14.74 11.03
CA ARG A 283 6.47 -14.06 10.46
C ARG A 283 7.71 -14.91 10.73
N THR A 284 8.53 -15.12 9.73
CA THR A 284 9.83 -15.79 9.83
C THR A 284 10.93 -14.81 10.21
#